data_6ef0312bf3246532ab20051dfaf3cc32
#
_entry.id   6ef0312bf3246532ab20051dfaf3cc32
#
_cell.length_a   1.000
_cell.length_b   1.000
_cell.length_c   1.000
_cell.angle_alpha   90.00
_cell.angle_beta   90.00
_cell.angle_gamma   90.00
#
_symmetry.space_group_name_H-M   'P 1'
#
loop_
_entity.id
_entity.type
_entity.pdbx_description
1 polymer ?
#
loop_
_entity_poly.entity_id
_entity_poly.type
_entity_poly.pdbx_seq_one_letter_code
_entity_poly.pdbx_strand_id
1 'polypeptide(L)'
;MMRSSFAAELLKLRKRPATWVLASIWLAFVILFAYALPYAFFANLPQPDVPEDAPADIQSEMQAQNEAASEQLMSQLYPDNLAPYMLSGFSGTGGTLALILGALAVGSEYGWGTLKTVLSQRPGRLGAFFAKMLALATALVLAALLAFVVGTVCSLVVAGIQGAPIDFPPLAELLEALGAGVIILAVWAALGVFLATLFRSTALAIGLGLFYALALEGLVFGLPIPNESFQDARQFFLGQNSGFLANSFGGEALQQNLSLSGSDVGAAQAALVLCAYLAAFVLIAALVFRQRDVS
;
A
#
# COMPACT_ATOMS: atom_id res chain seq x y z
N MET A 1 -30.16 -13.89 0.51
CA MET A 1 -29.66 -13.51 1.84
C MET A 1 -28.25 -12.90 1.82
N MET A 2 -27.24 -13.53 1.22
CA MET A 2 -25.88 -12.95 1.15
C MET A 2 -25.83 -11.61 0.40
N ARG A 3 -26.59 -11.45 -0.69
CA ARG A 3 -26.67 -10.20 -1.47
C ARG A 3 -27.23 -9.02 -0.66
N SER A 4 -28.25 -9.24 0.16
CA SER A 4 -28.84 -8.19 1.00
C SER A 4 -27.90 -7.76 2.13
N SER A 5 -27.17 -8.71 2.72
CA SER A 5 -26.15 -8.41 3.75
C SER A 5 -24.97 -7.65 3.15
N PHE A 6 -24.48 -8.03 1.97
CA PHE A 6 -23.43 -7.32 1.24
C PHE A 6 -23.84 -5.88 0.92
N ALA A 7 -25.05 -5.69 0.36
CA ALA A 7 -25.54 -4.35 0.04
C ALA A 7 -25.67 -3.46 1.29
N ALA A 8 -26.09 -4.04 2.42
CA ALA A 8 -26.16 -3.33 3.69
C ALA A 8 -24.76 -2.93 4.21
N GLU A 9 -23.77 -3.82 4.11
CA GLU A 9 -22.38 -3.51 4.54
C GLU A 9 -21.74 -2.48 3.61
N LEU A 10 -21.96 -2.57 2.30
CA LEU A 10 -21.47 -1.58 1.34
C LEU A 10 -22.10 -0.20 1.61
N LEU A 11 -23.41 -0.16 1.92
CA LEU A 11 -24.10 1.08 2.28
C LEU A 11 -23.54 1.68 3.58
N LYS A 12 -23.20 0.84 4.58
CA LYS A 12 -22.53 1.28 5.81
C LYS A 12 -21.18 1.94 5.51
N LEU A 13 -20.34 1.30 4.70
CA LEU A 13 -19.03 1.87 4.30
C LEU A 13 -19.22 3.21 3.58
N ARG A 14 -20.16 3.29 2.63
CA ARG A 14 -20.45 4.51 1.89
C ARG A 14 -20.96 5.64 2.79
N LYS A 15 -21.78 5.34 3.81
CA LYS A 15 -22.36 6.37 4.70
C LYS A 15 -21.46 6.75 5.88
N ARG A 16 -20.37 6.02 6.13
CA ARG A 16 -19.43 6.34 7.21
C ARG A 16 -18.52 7.51 6.83
N PRO A 17 -18.47 8.59 7.61
CA PRO A 17 -17.54 9.69 7.36
C PRO A 17 -16.08 9.23 7.34
N ALA A 18 -15.69 8.29 8.20
CA ALA A 18 -14.34 7.74 8.30
C ALA A 18 -13.84 7.15 6.97
N THR A 19 -14.72 6.49 6.18
CA THR A 19 -14.35 5.94 4.87
C THR A 19 -13.95 7.05 3.90
N TRP A 20 -14.70 8.13 3.86
CA TRP A 20 -14.41 9.29 3.01
C TRP A 20 -13.19 10.06 3.47
N VAL A 21 -13.01 10.21 4.79
CA VAL A 21 -11.80 10.83 5.36
C VAL A 21 -10.56 10.04 4.98
N LEU A 22 -10.57 8.71 5.14
CA LEU A 22 -9.44 7.86 4.74
C LEU A 22 -9.17 7.91 3.23
N ALA A 23 -10.23 7.87 2.41
CA ALA A 23 -10.09 8.01 0.96
C ALA A 23 -9.51 9.37 0.57
N SER A 24 -9.98 10.46 1.19
CA SER A 24 -9.46 11.82 0.95
C SER A 24 -8.00 11.94 1.39
N ILE A 25 -7.64 11.39 2.54
CA ILE A 25 -6.25 11.35 3.02
C ILE A 25 -5.39 10.60 2.01
N TRP A 26 -5.84 9.44 1.53
CA TRP A 26 -5.07 8.68 0.55
C TRP A 26 -4.87 9.45 -0.75
N LEU A 27 -5.94 10.03 -1.31
CA LEU A 27 -5.83 10.82 -2.53
C LEU A 27 -4.93 12.04 -2.35
N ALA A 28 -5.02 12.71 -1.19
CA ALA A 28 -4.12 13.80 -0.85
C ALA A 28 -2.66 13.32 -0.77
N PHE A 29 -2.41 12.14 -0.21
CA PHE A 29 -1.07 11.54 -0.20
C PHE A 29 -0.56 11.26 -1.62
N VAL A 30 -1.38 10.67 -2.49
CA VAL A 30 -1.00 10.44 -3.89
C VAL A 30 -0.67 11.77 -4.58
N ILE A 31 -1.53 12.76 -4.49
CA ILE A 31 -1.32 14.04 -5.18
C ILE A 31 -0.12 14.80 -4.60
N LEU A 32 -0.05 14.96 -3.27
CA LEU A 32 0.96 15.80 -2.63
C LEU A 32 2.30 15.07 -2.48
N PHE A 33 2.30 13.88 -1.89
CA PHE A 33 3.54 13.18 -1.52
C PHE A 33 4.08 12.28 -2.62
N ALA A 34 3.21 11.74 -3.49
CA ALA A 34 3.70 10.96 -4.61
C ALA A 34 4.03 11.82 -5.84
N TYR A 35 3.37 12.96 -6.07
CA TYR A 35 3.63 13.75 -7.28
C TYR A 35 4.07 15.18 -7.00
N ALA A 36 3.29 15.99 -6.26
CA ALA A 36 3.55 17.42 -6.17
C ALA A 36 4.88 17.74 -5.44
N LEU A 37 5.14 17.12 -4.30
CA LEU A 37 6.39 17.34 -3.54
C LEU A 37 7.61 16.75 -4.26
N PRO A 38 7.60 15.48 -4.76
CA PRO A 38 8.71 14.96 -5.56
C PRO A 38 8.98 15.82 -6.80
N TYR A 39 7.94 16.24 -7.53
CA TYR A 39 8.11 17.13 -8.66
C TYR A 39 8.78 18.45 -8.25
N ALA A 40 8.27 19.12 -7.21
CA ALA A 40 8.85 20.36 -6.73
C ALA A 40 10.30 20.19 -6.24
N PHE A 41 10.61 19.06 -5.61
CA PHE A 41 11.96 18.72 -5.16
C PHE A 41 12.88 18.45 -6.34
N PHE A 42 12.50 17.60 -7.29
CA PHE A 42 13.32 17.23 -8.46
C PHE A 42 13.55 18.41 -9.40
N ALA A 43 12.52 19.26 -9.58
CA ALA A 43 12.63 20.47 -10.41
C ALA A 43 13.56 21.55 -9.81
N ASN A 44 13.84 21.50 -8.52
CA ASN A 44 14.66 22.47 -7.81
C ASN A 44 15.88 21.80 -7.13
N LEU A 45 16.29 20.62 -7.59
CA LEU A 45 17.50 19.97 -7.08
C LEU A 45 18.70 20.91 -7.27
N PRO A 46 19.46 21.24 -6.19
CA PRO A 46 20.69 21.96 -6.33
C PRO A 46 21.64 21.14 -7.21
N GLN A 47 22.03 21.69 -8.33
CA GLN A 47 23.11 21.08 -9.12
C GLN A 47 24.38 21.12 -8.26
N PRO A 48 25.12 20.00 -8.10
CA PRO A 48 26.39 20.04 -7.42
C PRO A 48 27.31 21.03 -8.12
N ASP A 49 27.97 21.90 -7.33
CA ASP A 49 28.92 22.87 -7.89
C ASP A 49 30.02 22.12 -8.61
N VAL A 50 30.12 22.33 -9.91
CA VAL A 50 31.24 21.86 -10.70
C VAL A 50 32.41 22.79 -10.41
N PRO A 51 33.56 22.30 -9.88
CA PRO A 51 34.68 23.16 -9.57
C PRO A 51 35.13 23.92 -10.82
N GLU A 52 35.22 25.25 -10.72
CA GLU A 52 35.62 26.09 -11.84
C GLU A 52 37.10 25.80 -12.29
N ASP A 53 37.88 25.23 -11.39
CA ASP A 53 39.29 24.86 -11.63
C ASP A 53 39.44 23.46 -12.28
N ALA A 54 38.37 22.69 -12.45
CA ALA A 54 38.43 21.38 -13.09
C ALA A 54 38.70 21.52 -14.59
N PRO A 55 39.44 20.60 -15.23
CA PRO A 55 39.57 20.53 -16.69
C PRO A 55 38.19 20.51 -17.39
N ALA A 56 38.11 21.13 -18.56
CA ALA A 56 36.86 21.34 -19.28
C ALA A 56 36.13 20.03 -19.64
N ASP A 57 36.87 18.96 -19.87
CA ASP A 57 36.36 17.60 -20.08
C ASP A 57 35.69 17.05 -18.83
N ILE A 58 36.29 17.21 -17.67
CA ILE A 58 35.72 16.79 -16.35
C ILE A 58 34.47 17.63 -16.04
N GLN A 59 34.51 18.93 -16.29
CA GLN A 59 33.35 19.79 -16.06
C GLN A 59 32.15 19.35 -16.93
N SER A 60 32.37 19.04 -18.22
CA SER A 60 31.33 18.59 -19.11
C SER A 60 30.78 17.20 -18.73
N GLU A 61 31.64 16.29 -18.28
CA GLU A 61 31.21 14.97 -17.78
C GLU A 61 30.36 15.08 -16.50
N MET A 62 30.78 15.91 -15.54
CA MET A 62 30.03 16.14 -14.30
C MET A 62 28.67 16.79 -14.56
N GLN A 63 28.61 17.76 -15.47
CA GLN A 63 27.34 18.39 -15.88
C GLN A 63 26.41 17.36 -16.51
N ALA A 64 26.89 16.59 -17.50
CA ALA A 64 26.12 15.56 -18.15
C ALA A 64 25.60 14.49 -17.15
N GLN A 65 26.43 14.11 -16.19
CA GLN A 65 26.03 13.15 -15.14
C GLN A 65 24.95 13.74 -14.20
N ASN A 66 25.07 15.00 -13.83
CA ASN A 66 24.07 15.68 -12.99
C ASN A 66 22.72 15.83 -13.73
N GLU A 67 22.78 16.22 -15.02
CA GLU A 67 21.59 16.31 -15.87
C GLU A 67 20.91 14.94 -16.00
N ALA A 68 21.67 13.89 -16.33
CA ALA A 68 21.15 12.53 -16.43
C ALA A 68 20.53 12.03 -15.11
N ALA A 69 21.15 12.33 -13.97
CA ALA A 69 20.61 11.97 -12.67
C ALA A 69 19.28 12.71 -12.38
N SER A 70 19.18 13.98 -12.70
CA SER A 70 17.96 14.76 -12.53
C SER A 70 16.83 14.29 -13.46
N GLU A 71 17.15 13.97 -14.71
CA GLU A 71 16.21 13.39 -15.68
C GLU A 71 15.73 12.01 -15.22
N GLN A 72 16.61 11.17 -14.70
CA GLN A 72 16.26 9.85 -14.16
C GLN A 72 15.31 9.95 -12.96
N LEU A 73 15.49 10.91 -12.07
CA LEU A 73 14.57 11.15 -10.96
C LEU A 73 13.21 11.67 -11.46
N MET A 74 13.22 12.60 -12.41
CA MET A 74 12.00 13.17 -12.97
C MET A 74 11.21 12.12 -13.77
N SER A 75 11.88 11.23 -14.49
CA SER A 75 11.24 10.19 -15.30
C SER A 75 10.40 9.22 -14.47
N GLN A 76 10.69 9.05 -13.17
CA GLN A 76 9.87 8.22 -12.27
C GLN A 76 8.43 8.74 -12.14
N LEU A 77 8.20 10.04 -12.40
CA LEU A 77 6.88 10.67 -12.32
C LEU A 77 6.10 10.57 -13.65
N TYR A 78 6.72 10.05 -14.72
CA TYR A 78 6.10 9.97 -16.05
C TYR A 78 5.17 8.76 -16.19
N PRO A 79 4.28 8.76 -17.18
CA PRO A 79 3.30 7.71 -17.38
C PRO A 79 3.88 6.30 -17.58
N ASP A 80 5.06 6.17 -18.17
CA ASP A 80 5.77 4.89 -18.36
C ASP A 80 6.14 4.19 -17.04
N ASN A 81 6.41 4.97 -15.98
CA ASN A 81 6.72 4.48 -14.65
C ASN A 81 5.52 4.45 -13.69
N LEU A 82 4.28 4.60 -14.20
CA LEU A 82 3.07 4.66 -13.38
C LEU A 82 2.89 3.42 -12.49
N ALA A 83 3.10 2.21 -13.04
CA ALA A 83 2.88 0.96 -12.33
C ALA A 83 3.81 0.80 -11.12
N PRO A 84 5.15 0.80 -11.25
CA PRO A 84 6.06 0.68 -10.13
C PRO A 84 5.90 1.83 -9.13
N TYR A 85 5.67 3.04 -9.61
CA TYR A 85 5.54 4.21 -8.76
C TYR A 85 4.30 4.15 -7.86
N MET A 86 3.15 3.75 -8.40
CA MET A 86 1.93 3.56 -7.61
C MET A 86 2.04 2.43 -6.59
N LEU A 87 2.67 1.31 -6.98
CA LEU A 87 2.82 0.15 -6.11
C LEU A 87 3.73 0.43 -4.91
N SER A 88 4.78 1.23 -5.08
CA SER A 88 5.62 1.66 -3.96
C SER A 88 4.82 2.41 -2.89
N GLY A 89 3.91 3.29 -3.30
CA GLY A 89 2.98 3.98 -2.41
C GLY A 89 1.97 3.04 -1.72
N PHE A 90 1.55 1.97 -2.40
CA PHE A 90 0.63 0.98 -1.82
C PHE A 90 1.30 0.13 -0.75
N SER A 91 2.57 -0.23 -0.94
CA SER A 91 3.35 -0.97 0.07
C SER A 91 3.50 -0.18 1.38
N GLY A 92 3.69 1.12 1.32
CA GLY A 92 3.89 2.00 2.49
C GLY A 92 2.57 2.59 3.02
N THR A 93 2.23 3.77 2.51
CA THR A 93 1.08 4.56 3.03
C THR A 93 -0.26 3.90 2.75
N GLY A 94 -0.42 3.29 1.57
CA GLY A 94 -1.64 2.59 1.20
C GLY A 94 -1.96 1.44 2.14
N GLY A 95 -0.97 0.60 2.46
CA GLY A 95 -1.10 -0.51 3.39
C GLY A 95 -1.52 -0.05 4.79
N THR A 96 -0.90 1.02 5.27
CA THR A 96 -1.24 1.63 6.57
C THR A 96 -2.71 2.09 6.62
N LEU A 97 -3.19 2.79 5.59
CA LEU A 97 -4.58 3.25 5.52
C LEU A 97 -5.57 2.08 5.34
N ALA A 98 -5.19 1.05 4.57
CA ALA A 98 -5.97 -0.17 4.42
C ALA A 98 -6.12 -0.92 5.75
N LEU A 99 -5.06 -1.01 6.56
CA LEU A 99 -5.09 -1.57 7.90
C LEU A 99 -6.09 -0.81 8.79
N ILE A 100 -6.04 0.52 8.79
CA ILE A 100 -6.97 1.35 9.55
C ILE A 100 -8.42 1.11 9.09
N LEU A 101 -8.65 1.05 7.78
CA LEU A 101 -9.97 0.77 7.21
C LEU A 101 -10.49 -0.61 7.63
N GLY A 102 -9.64 -1.64 7.60
CA GLY A 102 -9.95 -2.99 8.06
C GLY A 102 -10.31 -3.02 9.55
N ALA A 103 -9.50 -2.37 10.39
CA ALA A 103 -9.77 -2.26 11.82
C ALA A 103 -11.08 -1.52 12.11
N LEU A 104 -11.38 -0.44 11.40
CA LEU A 104 -12.64 0.30 11.51
C LEU A 104 -13.83 -0.51 11.03
N ALA A 105 -13.70 -1.33 9.99
CA ALA A 105 -14.78 -2.10 9.42
C ALA A 105 -15.39 -3.09 10.44
N VAL A 106 -14.57 -3.63 11.33
CA VAL A 106 -15.00 -4.60 12.35
C VAL A 106 -15.01 -3.98 13.75
N GLY A 107 -13.98 -3.25 14.11
CA GLY A 107 -13.78 -2.75 15.47
C GLY A 107 -14.85 -1.77 15.94
N SER A 108 -15.39 -0.95 15.03
CA SER A 108 -16.46 0.00 15.36
C SER A 108 -17.77 -0.67 15.82
N GLU A 109 -18.06 -1.88 15.36
CA GLU A 109 -19.26 -2.61 15.78
C GLU A 109 -19.15 -3.14 17.21
N TYR A 110 -17.95 -3.45 17.68
CA TYR A 110 -17.70 -3.78 19.07
C TYR A 110 -17.90 -2.53 19.96
N GLY A 111 -17.36 -1.38 19.53
CA GLY A 111 -17.48 -0.13 20.31
C GLY A 111 -18.92 0.40 20.42
N TRP A 112 -19.74 0.19 19.41
CA TRP A 112 -21.14 0.66 19.40
C TRP A 112 -22.16 -0.37 19.90
N GLY A 113 -21.73 -1.58 20.27
CA GLY A 113 -22.62 -2.65 20.73
C GLY A 113 -23.62 -3.15 19.68
N THR A 114 -23.48 -2.73 18.41
CA THR A 114 -24.38 -3.07 17.32
C THR A 114 -24.25 -4.52 16.88
N LEU A 115 -23.18 -5.20 17.28
CA LEU A 115 -22.93 -6.59 16.93
C LEU A 115 -24.05 -7.51 17.44
N LYS A 116 -24.61 -7.27 18.64
CA LYS A 116 -25.74 -8.02 19.19
C LYS A 116 -26.96 -7.94 18.29
N THR A 117 -27.28 -6.76 17.80
CA THR A 117 -28.43 -6.51 16.94
C THR A 117 -28.27 -7.15 15.55
N VAL A 118 -27.06 -7.13 14.98
CA VAL A 118 -26.77 -7.76 13.68
C VAL A 118 -26.84 -9.29 13.78
N LEU A 119 -26.36 -9.86 14.88
CA LEU A 119 -26.30 -11.30 15.07
C LEU A 119 -27.65 -11.93 15.51
N SER A 120 -28.59 -11.14 16.03
CA SER A 120 -29.95 -11.57 16.32
C SER A 120 -30.84 -11.63 15.08
N GLN A 121 -30.44 -10.97 13.99
CA GLN A 121 -31.13 -11.00 12.71
C GLN A 121 -30.50 -12.08 11.81
N ARG A 122 -31.34 -12.79 11.02
CA ARG A 122 -30.83 -13.69 9.97
C ARG A 122 -30.09 -12.86 8.91
N PRO A 123 -28.85 -13.13 8.57
CA PRO A 123 -28.15 -14.38 8.32
C PRO A 123 -27.22 -14.80 9.47
N GLY A 124 -26.78 -16.10 9.45
CA GLY A 124 -25.85 -16.62 10.46
C GLY A 124 -24.54 -15.84 10.54
N ARG A 125 -23.86 -15.93 11.69
CA ARG A 125 -22.62 -15.17 12.03
C ARG A 125 -21.57 -15.14 10.92
N LEU A 126 -21.25 -16.28 10.31
CA LEU A 126 -20.29 -16.37 9.22
C LEU A 126 -20.77 -15.66 7.93
N GLY A 127 -22.07 -15.72 7.64
CA GLY A 127 -22.65 -15.01 6.49
C GLY A 127 -22.50 -13.50 6.61
N ALA A 128 -22.71 -12.94 7.79
CA ALA A 128 -22.47 -11.52 8.07
C ALA A 128 -20.99 -11.14 7.97
N PHE A 129 -20.09 -11.99 8.51
CA PHE A 129 -18.65 -11.77 8.43
C PHE A 129 -18.17 -11.75 6.96
N PHE A 130 -18.50 -12.77 6.17
CA PHE A 130 -18.08 -12.82 4.76
C PHE A 130 -18.70 -11.70 3.90
N ALA A 131 -19.94 -11.30 4.18
CA ALA A 131 -20.55 -10.14 3.51
C ALA A 131 -19.75 -8.86 3.79
N LYS A 132 -19.27 -8.69 5.02
CA LYS A 132 -18.40 -7.58 5.42
C LYS A 132 -17.04 -7.64 4.72
N MET A 133 -16.41 -8.82 4.67
CA MET A 133 -15.13 -9.00 3.95
C MET A 133 -15.27 -8.67 2.47
N LEU A 134 -16.37 -9.09 1.83
CA LEU A 134 -16.62 -8.77 0.43
C LEU A 134 -16.85 -7.26 0.21
N ALA A 135 -17.56 -6.59 1.12
CA ALA A 135 -17.74 -5.14 1.05
C ALA A 135 -16.42 -4.39 1.23
N LEU A 136 -15.57 -4.84 2.17
CA LEU A 136 -14.23 -4.30 2.36
C LEU A 136 -13.34 -4.52 1.12
N ALA A 137 -13.33 -5.73 0.55
CA ALA A 137 -12.59 -6.03 -0.67
C ALA A 137 -13.03 -5.13 -1.83
N THR A 138 -14.35 -4.93 -2.01
CA THR A 138 -14.89 -4.00 -3.02
C THR A 138 -14.39 -2.57 -2.79
N ALA A 139 -14.38 -2.10 -1.55
CA ALA A 139 -13.87 -0.77 -1.21
C ALA A 139 -12.38 -0.63 -1.52
N LEU A 140 -11.56 -1.66 -1.25
CA LEU A 140 -10.13 -1.66 -1.55
C LEU A 140 -9.85 -1.66 -3.06
N VAL A 141 -10.61 -2.45 -3.83
CA VAL A 141 -10.51 -2.43 -5.31
C VAL A 141 -10.84 -1.06 -5.86
N LEU A 142 -11.93 -0.44 -5.38
CA LEU A 142 -12.31 0.90 -5.81
C LEU A 142 -11.28 1.95 -5.39
N ALA A 143 -10.68 1.83 -4.20
CA ALA A 143 -9.63 2.71 -3.73
C ALA A 143 -8.35 2.56 -4.57
N ALA A 144 -7.95 1.33 -4.92
CA ALA A 144 -6.82 1.07 -5.79
C ALA A 144 -7.05 1.66 -7.19
N LEU A 145 -8.20 1.39 -7.81
CA LEU A 145 -8.58 1.96 -9.11
C LEU A 145 -8.53 3.49 -9.08
N LEU A 146 -9.10 4.09 -8.05
CA LEU A 146 -9.11 5.55 -7.92
C LEU A 146 -7.70 6.13 -7.77
N ALA A 147 -6.82 5.46 -7.01
CA ALA A 147 -5.43 5.87 -6.87
C ALA A 147 -4.69 5.79 -8.22
N PHE A 148 -4.87 4.72 -8.99
CA PHE A 148 -4.28 4.60 -10.34
C PHE A 148 -4.81 5.68 -11.29
N VAL A 149 -6.12 5.98 -11.28
CA VAL A 149 -6.69 7.06 -12.09
C VAL A 149 -6.10 8.42 -11.71
N VAL A 150 -6.01 8.72 -10.42
CA VAL A 150 -5.41 9.98 -9.95
C VAL A 150 -3.92 10.03 -10.28
N GLY A 151 -3.17 8.92 -10.07
CA GLY A 151 -1.77 8.80 -10.46
C GLY A 151 -1.57 9.05 -11.96
N THR A 152 -2.42 8.46 -12.81
CA THR A 152 -2.41 8.70 -14.26
C THR A 152 -2.61 10.19 -14.60
N VAL A 153 -3.57 10.84 -13.96
CA VAL A 153 -3.79 12.29 -14.20
C VAL A 153 -2.58 13.10 -13.76
N CYS A 154 -2.00 12.80 -12.60
CA CYS A 154 -0.82 13.50 -12.09
C CYS A 154 0.40 13.28 -13.00
N SER A 155 0.65 12.04 -13.45
CA SER A 155 1.77 11.73 -14.35
C SER A 155 1.65 12.43 -15.71
N LEU A 156 0.43 12.51 -16.25
CA LEU A 156 0.15 13.26 -17.49
C LEU A 156 0.40 14.77 -17.31
N VAL A 157 0.02 15.34 -16.16
CA VAL A 157 0.27 16.75 -15.86
C VAL A 157 1.78 17.01 -15.79
N VAL A 158 2.54 16.14 -15.09
CA VAL A 158 4.00 16.28 -14.99
C VAL A 158 4.66 16.15 -16.37
N ALA A 159 4.30 15.12 -17.16
CA ALA A 159 4.81 14.93 -18.51
C ALA A 159 4.49 16.13 -19.42
N GLY A 160 3.26 16.68 -19.32
CA GLY A 160 2.85 17.86 -20.07
C GLY A 160 3.63 19.13 -19.72
N ILE A 161 3.98 19.33 -18.44
CA ILE A 161 4.79 20.47 -17.99
C ILE A 161 6.24 20.34 -18.50
N GLN A 162 6.79 19.12 -18.49
CA GLN A 162 8.17 18.84 -18.88
C GLN A 162 8.35 18.63 -20.39
N GLY A 163 7.25 18.56 -21.16
CA GLY A 163 7.30 18.24 -22.59
C GLY A 163 7.81 16.81 -22.86
N ALA A 164 7.66 15.91 -21.87
CA ALA A 164 8.09 14.53 -21.98
C ALA A 164 7.13 13.70 -22.86
N PRO A 165 7.60 12.60 -23.48
CA PRO A 165 6.73 11.69 -24.23
C PRO A 165 5.65 11.08 -23.32
N ILE A 166 4.46 10.87 -23.91
CA ILE A 166 3.33 10.26 -23.20
C ILE A 166 3.25 8.80 -23.65
N ASP A 167 4.09 7.98 -23.04
CA ASP A 167 4.10 6.54 -23.26
C ASP A 167 3.55 5.84 -22.02
N PHE A 168 2.59 4.92 -22.23
CA PHE A 168 2.01 4.13 -21.14
C PHE A 168 2.49 2.68 -21.23
N PRO A 169 2.65 2.02 -20.05
CA PRO A 169 2.85 0.58 -20.02
C PRO A 169 1.69 -0.15 -20.70
N PRO A 170 1.93 -1.37 -21.21
CA PRO A 170 0.86 -2.19 -21.77
C PRO A 170 -0.29 -2.36 -20.74
N LEU A 171 -1.53 -2.40 -21.25
CA LEU A 171 -2.70 -2.56 -20.38
C LEU A 171 -2.62 -3.81 -19.49
N ALA A 172 -2.00 -4.89 -19.98
CA ALA A 172 -1.80 -6.11 -19.21
C ALA A 172 -0.95 -5.84 -17.97
N GLU A 173 0.15 -5.12 -18.11
CA GLU A 173 1.04 -4.74 -16.99
C GLU A 173 0.32 -3.85 -15.96
N LEU A 174 -0.47 -2.88 -16.43
CA LEU A 174 -1.29 -2.04 -15.54
C LEU A 174 -2.33 -2.84 -14.77
N LEU A 175 -2.94 -3.85 -15.38
CA LEU A 175 -3.90 -4.74 -14.72
C LEU A 175 -3.22 -5.66 -13.72
N GLU A 176 -2.04 -6.18 -14.04
CA GLU A 176 -1.21 -6.97 -13.14
C GLU A 176 -0.77 -6.12 -11.94
N ALA A 177 -0.28 -4.91 -12.16
CA ALA A 177 0.07 -3.95 -11.12
C ALA A 177 -1.12 -3.59 -10.23
N LEU A 178 -2.29 -3.35 -10.82
CA LEU A 178 -3.52 -3.14 -10.05
C LEU A 178 -3.88 -4.36 -9.19
N GLY A 179 -3.75 -5.57 -9.74
CA GLY A 179 -3.96 -6.82 -9.02
C GLY A 179 -2.99 -6.97 -7.84
N ALA A 180 -1.70 -6.72 -8.04
CA ALA A 180 -0.68 -6.71 -7.01
C ALA A 180 -0.98 -5.67 -5.92
N GLY A 181 -1.36 -4.46 -6.31
CA GLY A 181 -1.78 -3.40 -5.39
C GLY A 181 -2.98 -3.80 -4.54
N VAL A 182 -3.99 -4.43 -5.13
CA VAL A 182 -5.16 -4.95 -4.39
C VAL A 182 -4.75 -6.04 -3.39
N ILE A 183 -3.83 -6.94 -3.74
CA ILE A 183 -3.30 -7.96 -2.81
C ILE A 183 -2.60 -7.29 -1.63
N ILE A 184 -1.73 -6.32 -1.88
CA ILE A 184 -1.03 -5.55 -0.83
C ILE A 184 -2.04 -4.90 0.11
N LEU A 185 -3.01 -4.16 -0.43
CA LEU A 185 -4.02 -3.48 0.40
C LEU A 185 -4.89 -4.48 1.17
N ALA A 186 -5.26 -5.60 0.54
CA ALA A 186 -6.12 -6.62 1.16
C ALA A 186 -5.45 -7.30 2.35
N VAL A 187 -4.15 -7.62 2.27
CA VAL A 187 -3.44 -8.26 3.39
C VAL A 187 -3.31 -7.31 4.58
N TRP A 188 -2.99 -6.04 4.36
CA TRP A 188 -2.95 -5.04 5.43
C TRP A 188 -4.33 -4.79 6.06
N ALA A 189 -5.38 -4.70 5.25
CA ALA A 189 -6.74 -4.60 5.74
C ALA A 189 -7.16 -5.84 6.54
N ALA A 190 -6.78 -7.04 6.09
CA ALA A 190 -7.04 -8.29 6.80
C ALA A 190 -6.31 -8.36 8.15
N LEU A 191 -5.08 -7.85 8.26
CA LEU A 191 -4.38 -7.68 9.52
C LEU A 191 -5.20 -6.77 10.46
N GLY A 192 -5.69 -5.63 9.97
CA GLY A 192 -6.55 -4.73 10.75
C GLY A 192 -7.85 -5.41 11.23
N VAL A 193 -8.50 -6.17 10.37
CA VAL A 193 -9.69 -6.99 10.70
C VAL A 193 -9.36 -8.03 11.77
N PHE A 194 -8.26 -8.76 11.60
CA PHE A 194 -7.79 -9.78 12.54
C PHE A 194 -7.55 -9.19 13.93
N LEU A 195 -6.77 -8.12 14.01
CA LEU A 195 -6.48 -7.45 15.29
C LEU A 195 -7.75 -6.89 15.94
N ALA A 196 -8.64 -6.25 15.19
CA ALA A 196 -9.89 -5.71 15.70
C ALA A 196 -10.82 -6.82 16.23
N THR A 197 -10.84 -7.98 15.56
CA THR A 197 -11.62 -9.14 16.01
C THR A 197 -11.01 -9.77 17.26
N LEU A 198 -9.67 -9.84 17.31
CA LEU A 198 -8.94 -10.44 18.44
C LEU A 198 -9.10 -9.62 19.70
N PHE A 199 -8.88 -8.32 19.62
CA PHE A 199 -8.87 -7.41 20.78
C PHE A 199 -10.23 -6.75 21.07
N ARG A 200 -11.23 -6.90 20.19
CA ARG A 200 -12.54 -6.23 20.30
C ARG A 200 -12.45 -4.71 20.46
N SER A 201 -11.40 -4.12 19.94
CA SER A 201 -11.09 -2.70 20.07
C SER A 201 -10.49 -2.15 18.78
N THR A 202 -11.10 -1.10 18.25
CA THR A 202 -10.56 -0.37 17.10
C THR A 202 -9.23 0.29 17.42
N ALA A 203 -9.14 0.91 18.61
CA ALA A 203 -7.95 1.65 19.02
C ALA A 203 -6.73 0.73 19.19
N LEU A 204 -6.91 -0.43 19.86
CA LEU A 204 -5.84 -1.42 20.01
C LEU A 204 -5.44 -2.02 18.67
N ALA A 205 -6.40 -2.32 17.80
CA ALA A 205 -6.10 -2.87 16.48
C ALA A 205 -5.27 -1.91 15.63
N ILE A 206 -5.65 -0.64 15.60
CA ILE A 206 -4.90 0.39 14.88
C ILE A 206 -3.53 0.60 15.53
N GLY A 207 -3.47 0.76 16.85
CA GLY A 207 -2.21 1.01 17.57
C GLY A 207 -1.20 -0.12 17.38
N LEU A 208 -1.62 -1.39 17.57
CA LEU A 208 -0.74 -2.55 17.37
C LEU A 208 -0.36 -2.76 15.91
N GLY A 209 -1.31 -2.52 14.99
CA GLY A 209 -1.03 -2.64 13.56
C GLY A 209 -0.03 -1.58 13.07
N LEU A 210 -0.17 -0.33 13.52
CA LEU A 210 0.80 0.73 13.23
C LEU A 210 2.15 0.48 13.91
N PHE A 211 2.14 -0.01 15.15
CA PHE A 211 3.38 -0.40 15.83
C PHE A 211 4.11 -1.49 15.05
N TYR A 212 3.39 -2.50 14.56
CA TYR A 212 3.97 -3.54 13.71
C TYR A 212 4.56 -2.95 12.42
N ALA A 213 3.77 -2.16 11.68
CA ALA A 213 4.16 -1.62 10.39
C ALA A 213 5.33 -0.62 10.48
N LEU A 214 5.29 0.32 11.43
CA LEU A 214 6.23 1.44 11.49
C LEU A 214 7.41 1.17 12.43
N ALA A 215 7.17 0.56 13.59
CA ALA A 215 8.22 0.35 14.58
C ALA A 215 8.89 -1.01 14.40
N LEU A 216 8.13 -2.10 14.34
CA LEU A 216 8.69 -3.44 14.34
C LEU A 216 9.37 -3.74 12.99
N GLU A 217 8.68 -3.54 11.88
CA GLU A 217 9.28 -3.72 10.56
C GLU A 217 10.33 -2.64 10.26
N GLY A 218 10.05 -1.37 10.52
CA GLY A 218 10.96 -0.27 10.25
C GLY A 218 12.27 -0.35 11.07
N LEU A 219 12.18 -0.65 12.36
CA LEU A 219 13.36 -0.80 13.22
C LEU A 219 14.15 -2.08 12.91
N VAL A 220 13.45 -3.22 12.80
CA VAL A 220 14.11 -4.51 12.57
C VAL A 220 14.86 -4.51 11.24
N PHE A 221 14.29 -3.90 10.20
CA PHE A 221 14.92 -3.88 8.88
C PHE A 221 15.88 -2.72 8.65
N GLY A 222 15.78 -1.66 9.45
CA GLY A 222 16.75 -0.57 9.46
C GLY A 222 18.10 -0.95 10.12
N LEU A 223 18.17 -2.10 10.84
CA LEU A 223 19.40 -2.55 11.47
C LEU A 223 20.26 -3.35 10.48
N PRO A 224 21.51 -2.94 10.23
CA PRO A 224 22.46 -3.68 9.41
C PRO A 224 23.02 -4.88 10.19
N ILE A 225 22.20 -5.93 10.38
CA ILE A 225 22.61 -7.15 11.06
C ILE A 225 23.17 -8.12 10.00
N PRO A 226 24.48 -8.39 9.97
CA PRO A 226 25.11 -9.28 9.01
C PRO A 226 24.99 -10.75 9.46
N ASN A 227 23.75 -11.24 9.54
CA ASN A 227 23.46 -12.62 9.91
C ASN A 227 22.52 -13.24 8.85
N GLU A 228 22.95 -14.33 8.21
CA GLU A 228 22.21 -15.04 7.19
C GLU A 228 20.81 -15.45 7.69
N SER A 229 20.71 -16.01 8.88
CA SER A 229 19.42 -16.41 9.47
C SER A 229 18.47 -15.22 9.69
N PHE A 230 19.01 -14.03 9.92
CA PHE A 230 18.20 -12.82 10.04
C PHE A 230 17.70 -12.36 8.66
N GLN A 231 18.54 -12.45 7.64
CA GLN A 231 18.16 -12.13 6.26
C GLN A 231 17.11 -13.12 5.75
N ASP A 232 17.24 -14.41 6.07
CA ASP A 232 16.22 -15.42 5.74
C ASP A 232 14.89 -15.15 6.45
N ALA A 233 14.91 -14.76 7.72
CA ALA A 233 13.70 -14.40 8.46
C ALA A 233 12.96 -13.18 7.86
N ARG A 234 13.70 -12.20 7.33
CA ARG A 234 13.13 -11.01 6.69
C ARG A 234 12.22 -11.33 5.51
N GLN A 235 12.50 -12.39 4.76
CA GLN A 235 11.71 -12.82 3.60
C GLN A 235 10.25 -13.17 3.95
N PHE A 236 9.95 -13.43 5.21
CA PHE A 236 8.60 -13.78 5.65
C PHE A 236 7.80 -12.60 6.21
N PHE A 237 8.40 -11.43 6.38
CA PHE A 237 7.68 -10.29 6.92
C PHE A 237 6.72 -9.67 5.90
N LEU A 238 5.58 -9.19 6.39
CA LEU A 238 4.47 -8.73 5.56
C LEU A 238 4.84 -7.49 4.74
N GLY A 239 5.44 -6.48 5.35
CA GLY A 239 5.84 -5.26 4.65
C GLY A 239 6.96 -5.50 3.65
N GLN A 240 7.92 -6.40 3.97
CA GLN A 240 8.97 -6.80 3.03
C GLN A 240 8.38 -7.44 1.77
N ASN A 241 7.48 -8.41 1.94
CA ASN A 241 6.82 -9.04 0.79
C ASN A 241 5.93 -8.06 0.01
N SER A 242 5.32 -7.09 0.69
CA SER A 242 4.60 -6.00 0.01
C SER A 242 5.56 -5.15 -0.83
N GLY A 243 6.76 -4.85 -0.32
CA GLY A 243 7.82 -4.17 -1.05
C GLY A 243 8.36 -5.00 -2.22
N PHE A 244 8.68 -6.28 -2.02
CA PHE A 244 9.16 -7.16 -3.10
C PHE A 244 8.15 -7.29 -4.23
N LEU A 245 6.86 -7.44 -3.91
CA LEU A 245 5.81 -7.49 -4.92
C LEU A 245 5.69 -6.15 -5.66
N ALA A 246 5.79 -5.02 -4.97
CA ALA A 246 5.75 -3.71 -5.60
C ALA A 246 6.95 -3.49 -6.56
N ASN A 247 8.15 -3.92 -6.14
CA ASN A 247 9.39 -3.73 -6.91
C ASN A 247 9.49 -4.62 -8.14
N SER A 248 8.81 -5.76 -8.16
CA SER A 248 8.82 -6.65 -9.31
C SER A 248 8.25 -6.02 -10.59
N PHE A 249 7.65 -4.85 -10.49
CA PHE A 249 7.16 -4.04 -11.62
C PHE A 249 8.14 -2.95 -12.08
N GLY A 250 9.41 -3.02 -11.72
CA GLY A 250 10.45 -2.08 -12.19
C GLY A 250 10.82 -0.97 -11.19
N GLY A 251 10.35 -1.06 -9.95
CA GLY A 251 10.67 -0.09 -8.89
C GLY A 251 12.11 -0.16 -8.33
N GLU A 252 13.01 -0.92 -8.94
CA GLU A 252 14.38 -1.13 -8.47
C GLU A 252 15.21 0.15 -8.34
N ALA A 253 14.99 1.12 -9.23
CA ALA A 253 15.73 2.38 -9.22
C ALA A 253 15.46 3.22 -7.96
N LEU A 254 14.25 3.16 -7.39
CA LEU A 254 13.89 3.87 -6.16
C LEU A 254 14.49 3.20 -4.90
N GLN A 255 14.71 1.90 -4.94
CA GLN A 255 15.22 1.12 -3.80
C GLN A 255 16.73 0.91 -3.79
N GLN A 256 17.43 1.00 -4.92
CA GLN A 256 18.90 0.95 -4.93
C GLN A 256 19.51 2.05 -4.05
N ASN A 257 18.84 3.20 -3.93
CA ASN A 257 19.28 4.28 -3.03
C ASN A 257 18.96 4.05 -1.55
N LEU A 258 18.09 3.10 -1.21
CA LEU A 258 17.74 2.73 0.17
C LEU A 258 18.45 1.48 0.66
N SER A 259 19.42 0.96 -0.10
CA SER A 259 20.43 -0.05 0.29
C SER A 259 19.90 -1.16 1.21
N LEU A 260 18.92 -1.91 0.77
CA LEU A 260 18.56 -3.16 1.42
C LEU A 260 18.87 -4.31 0.48
N SER A 261 20.18 -4.53 0.34
CA SER A 261 20.78 -5.64 -0.41
C SER A 261 20.20 -6.99 0.00
N GLY A 262 19.85 -7.79 -0.99
CA GLY A 262 20.18 -9.21 -0.94
C GLY A 262 19.11 -10.17 -0.48
N SER A 263 17.89 -10.09 -1.05
CA SER A 263 17.11 -11.32 -1.18
C SER A 263 16.40 -11.31 -2.53
N ASP A 264 16.79 -12.24 -3.41
CA ASP A 264 16.14 -12.51 -4.70
C ASP A 264 14.75 -13.15 -4.50
N VAL A 265 13.85 -12.48 -3.77
CA VAL A 265 12.47 -12.94 -3.60
C VAL A 265 11.70 -12.55 -4.85
N GLY A 266 11.41 -13.54 -5.70
CA GLY A 266 10.62 -13.32 -6.90
C GLY A 266 9.17 -12.87 -6.60
N ALA A 267 8.54 -12.15 -7.54
CA ALA A 267 7.15 -11.68 -7.46
C ALA A 267 6.15 -12.77 -7.05
N ALA A 268 6.30 -13.98 -7.62
CA ALA A 268 5.42 -15.11 -7.34
C ALA A 268 5.53 -15.56 -5.87
N GLN A 269 6.73 -15.62 -5.31
CA GLN A 269 6.94 -15.97 -3.91
C GLN A 269 6.35 -14.90 -2.99
N ALA A 270 6.60 -13.62 -3.25
CA ALA A 270 6.04 -12.51 -2.47
C ALA A 270 4.51 -12.54 -2.50
N ALA A 271 3.90 -12.73 -3.67
CA ALA A 271 2.45 -12.85 -3.81
C ALA A 271 1.89 -14.05 -3.04
N LEU A 272 2.55 -15.22 -3.09
CA LEU A 272 2.14 -16.40 -2.34
C LEU A 272 2.19 -16.18 -0.82
N VAL A 273 3.26 -15.57 -0.31
CA VAL A 273 3.38 -15.24 1.12
C VAL A 273 2.28 -14.27 1.54
N LEU A 274 2.02 -13.22 0.77
CA LEU A 274 0.93 -12.27 1.06
C LEU A 274 -0.45 -12.94 1.02
N CYS A 275 -0.72 -13.80 0.04
CA CYS A 275 -1.96 -14.57 -0.04
C CYS A 275 -2.11 -15.54 1.15
N ALA A 276 -1.02 -16.17 1.61
CA ALA A 276 -1.03 -17.02 2.79
C ALA A 276 -1.36 -16.23 4.06
N TYR A 277 -0.77 -15.05 4.25
CA TYR A 277 -1.13 -14.14 5.35
C TYR A 277 -2.58 -13.68 5.26
N LEU A 278 -3.05 -13.27 4.08
CA LEU A 278 -4.43 -12.87 3.86
C LEU A 278 -5.41 -13.98 4.27
N ALA A 279 -5.16 -15.21 3.80
CA ALA A 279 -5.96 -16.37 4.15
C ALA A 279 -5.91 -16.67 5.66
N ALA A 280 -4.73 -16.64 6.27
CA ALA A 280 -4.55 -16.88 7.71
C ALA A 280 -5.31 -15.85 8.55
N PHE A 281 -5.15 -14.56 8.29
CA PHE A 281 -5.83 -13.49 9.04
C PHE A 281 -7.35 -13.58 8.90
N VAL A 282 -7.86 -13.79 7.69
CA VAL A 282 -9.31 -13.91 7.45
C VAL A 282 -9.88 -15.16 8.11
N LEU A 283 -9.20 -16.31 8.00
CA LEU A 283 -9.66 -17.57 8.60
C LEU A 283 -9.64 -17.50 10.13
N ILE A 284 -8.55 -17.01 10.73
CA ILE A 284 -8.47 -16.88 12.19
C ILE A 284 -9.53 -15.88 12.68
N ALA A 285 -9.69 -14.73 12.02
CA ALA A 285 -10.74 -13.78 12.35
C ALA A 285 -12.14 -14.40 12.26
N ALA A 286 -12.43 -15.18 11.21
CA ALA A 286 -13.70 -15.88 11.04
C ALA A 286 -13.95 -16.92 12.15
N LEU A 287 -12.92 -17.69 12.52
CA LEU A 287 -13.00 -18.68 13.61
C LEU A 287 -13.26 -18.00 14.97
N VAL A 288 -12.51 -16.94 15.28
CA VAL A 288 -12.70 -16.15 16.51
C VAL A 288 -14.11 -15.54 16.53
N PHE A 289 -14.57 -14.99 15.41
CA PHE A 289 -15.91 -14.42 15.30
C PHE A 289 -17.03 -15.45 15.46
N ARG A 290 -16.79 -16.69 14.99
CA ARG A 290 -17.73 -17.81 15.15
C ARG A 290 -17.83 -18.31 16.58
N GLN A 291 -16.69 -18.48 17.26
CA GLN A 291 -16.61 -19.15 18.57
C GLN A 291 -16.96 -18.24 19.74
N ARG A 292 -16.82 -16.93 19.60
CA ARG A 292 -17.04 -16.00 20.70
C ARG A 292 -18.51 -15.67 20.86
N ASP A 293 -19.04 -15.89 22.08
CA ASP A 293 -20.34 -15.38 22.47
C ASP A 293 -20.30 -13.86 22.58
N VAL A 294 -21.38 -13.23 22.15
CA VAL A 294 -21.59 -11.79 22.27
C VAL A 294 -22.27 -11.55 23.60
N SER A 295 -21.47 -11.66 24.68
CA SER A 295 -21.91 -11.28 26.03
C SER A 295 -21.88 -9.75 26.18
#